data_ba11dcc33d7e83e61c4ba4c4dcf48e67
#
_entry.id   ba11dcc33d7e83e61c4ba4c4dcf48e67
#
_cell.length_a   1.000
_cell.length_b   1.000
_cell.length_c   1.000
_cell.angle_alpha   90.00
_cell.angle_beta   90.00
_cell.angle_gamma   90.00
#
_symmetry.space_group_name_H-M   'P 1'
#
loop_
_entity.id
_entity.type
_entity.pdbx_description
1 polymer ?
#
loop_
_entity_poly.entity_id
_entity_poly.type
_entity_poly.pdbx_seq_one_letter_code
_entity_poly.pdbx_strand_id
1 'polypeptide(L)'
;MQKKTIYKEPMNPNLFEEELTVQALSSMGNPLEQLSALVDFEMFRSELEEVLIKKDCKSTAGRPQYDSVLMFKVIFLQRYYGLGDEQIQYQIIDRTSFREFLGIHTVDDIPDEKTVWNVRNKLSQSGTFDVLFSKFRTFLDAKGLSFNEGKIIDATFVEAPKQRNSREENKQIKEGNGKELWKNAPHKKCHKDTDARWTKKRGEPHYGYKNHTKCDAKTKLIETYHTTDASVHDSKVVTPLLEDKDKGQNLYLDAGYEGQKDVVEEHRMTPIICEKGHRNHPLTEEQKKGNRKKSKTRCRIEHIFGFIEGAMHGSLVRSIGLVRA
;
A
#
# COMPACT_ATOMS: atom_id res chain seq x y z
N MET A 1 -14.98 -8.03 59.88
CA MET A 1 -15.38 -6.85 59.10
C MET A 1 -14.88 -7.02 57.68
N GLN A 2 -15.75 -7.27 56.70
CA GLN A 2 -15.38 -7.30 55.30
C GLN A 2 -15.06 -5.87 54.82
N LYS A 3 -13.86 -5.63 54.30
CA LYS A 3 -13.50 -4.36 53.67
C LYS A 3 -14.39 -4.15 52.47
N LYS A 4 -15.27 -3.13 52.51
CA LYS A 4 -16.10 -2.74 51.36
C LYS A 4 -15.16 -2.17 50.31
N THR A 5 -15.07 -2.85 49.13
CA THR A 5 -14.27 -2.37 48.01
C THR A 5 -14.95 -1.12 47.46
N ILE A 6 -14.24 -0.01 47.47
CA ILE A 6 -14.72 1.25 46.89
C ILE A 6 -14.25 1.31 45.43
N TYR A 7 -15.19 1.34 44.51
CA TYR A 7 -14.92 1.54 43.07
C TYR A 7 -15.00 3.02 42.73
N LYS A 8 -14.21 3.46 41.75
CA LYS A 8 -14.32 4.81 41.19
C LYS A 8 -15.65 4.91 40.43
N GLU A 9 -16.50 5.85 40.83
CA GLU A 9 -17.74 6.11 40.12
C GLU A 9 -17.46 6.84 38.80
N PRO A 10 -18.18 6.51 37.71
CA PRO A 10 -18.10 7.26 36.46
C PRO A 10 -18.52 8.71 36.69
N MET A 11 -17.77 9.63 36.15
CA MET A 11 -18.16 11.06 36.17
C MET A 11 -19.13 11.34 35.01
N ASN A 12 -20.07 12.25 35.20
CA ASN A 12 -20.90 12.72 34.11
C ASN A 12 -20.05 13.54 33.13
N PRO A 13 -20.26 13.39 31.81
CA PRO A 13 -19.55 14.19 30.81
C PRO A 13 -19.87 15.67 31.00
N ASN A 14 -18.85 16.52 30.83
CA ASN A 14 -19.01 17.97 30.84
C ASN A 14 -19.19 18.51 29.40
N LEU A 15 -19.52 19.80 29.28
CA LEU A 15 -19.72 20.44 27.98
C LEU A 15 -18.46 20.46 27.10
N PHE A 16 -17.27 20.39 27.68
CA PHE A 16 -15.97 20.45 27.00
C PHE A 16 -15.29 19.07 26.87
N GLU A 17 -16.03 17.98 27.04
CA GLU A 17 -15.47 16.61 27.07
C GLU A 17 -14.77 16.24 25.75
N GLU A 18 -15.29 16.71 24.61
CA GLU A 18 -14.66 16.49 23.31
C GLU A 18 -13.31 17.20 23.20
N GLU A 19 -13.23 18.47 23.63
CA GLU A 19 -11.97 19.25 23.66
C GLU A 19 -10.95 18.62 24.61
N LEU A 20 -11.38 18.17 25.78
CA LEU A 20 -10.52 17.47 26.73
C LEU A 20 -10.01 16.15 26.16
N THR A 21 -10.84 15.45 25.41
CA THR A 21 -10.43 14.21 24.72
C THR A 21 -9.38 14.48 23.65
N VAL A 22 -9.54 15.53 22.85
CA VAL A 22 -8.56 15.95 21.83
C VAL A 22 -7.23 16.31 22.51
N GLN A 23 -7.25 17.10 23.58
CA GLN A 23 -6.05 17.47 24.35
C GLN A 23 -5.34 16.24 24.94
N ALA A 24 -6.11 15.29 25.48
CA ALA A 24 -5.57 14.03 25.98
C ALA A 24 -4.89 13.21 24.88
N LEU A 25 -5.53 13.07 23.70
CA LEU A 25 -4.96 12.38 22.54
C LEU A 25 -3.66 13.06 22.07
N SER A 26 -3.63 14.39 21.99
CA SER A 26 -2.44 15.15 21.62
C SER A 26 -1.30 14.92 22.61
N SER A 27 -1.60 14.96 23.92
CA SER A 27 -0.61 14.72 24.98
C SER A 27 -0.03 13.29 24.95
N MET A 28 -0.78 12.32 24.45
CA MET A 28 -0.35 10.94 24.24
C MET A 28 0.44 10.73 22.94
N GLY A 29 0.61 11.78 22.13
CA GLY A 29 1.34 11.72 20.87
C GLY A 29 0.49 11.16 19.71
N ASN A 30 -0.66 11.78 19.43
CA ASN A 30 -1.55 11.39 18.33
C ASN A 30 -0.79 11.34 16.99
N PRO A 31 -0.64 10.14 16.36
CA PRO A 31 0.16 9.99 15.13
C PRO A 31 -0.46 10.70 13.91
N LEU A 32 -1.79 10.89 13.89
CA LEU A 32 -2.46 11.61 12.80
C LEU A 32 -2.23 13.12 12.89
N GLU A 33 -2.14 13.67 14.09
CA GLU A 33 -1.77 15.06 14.31
C GLU A 33 -0.32 15.31 13.87
N GLN A 34 0.61 14.43 14.27
CA GLN A 34 1.99 14.48 13.80
C GLN A 34 2.11 14.39 12.28
N LEU A 35 1.32 13.52 11.66
CA LEU A 35 1.28 13.39 10.19
C LEU A 35 0.79 14.68 9.55
N SER A 36 -0.28 15.29 10.06
CA SER A 36 -0.80 16.57 9.55
C SER A 36 0.19 17.73 9.68
N ALA A 37 1.01 17.71 10.71
CA ALA A 37 2.07 18.69 10.89
C ALA A 37 3.23 18.53 9.89
N LEU A 38 3.47 17.30 9.40
CA LEU A 38 4.55 16.98 8.47
C LEU A 38 4.14 17.09 7.01
N VAL A 39 2.89 16.71 6.69
CA VAL A 39 2.37 16.59 5.32
C VAL A 39 1.12 17.43 5.16
N ASP A 40 1.22 18.46 4.33
CA ASP A 40 0.05 19.21 3.89
C ASP A 40 -0.66 18.46 2.76
N PHE A 41 -1.81 17.87 3.06
CA PHE A 41 -2.60 17.11 2.08
C PHE A 41 -3.17 18.00 0.96
N GLU A 42 -3.23 19.33 1.15
CA GLU A 42 -3.65 20.27 0.10
C GLU A 42 -2.74 20.24 -1.13
N MET A 43 -1.50 19.79 -0.95
CA MET A 43 -0.59 19.58 -2.09
C MET A 43 -1.16 18.66 -3.18
N PHE A 44 -2.10 17.78 -2.86
CA PHE A 44 -2.69 16.81 -3.78
C PHE A 44 -3.97 17.31 -4.46
N ARG A 45 -4.49 18.48 -4.10
CA ARG A 45 -5.81 18.98 -4.53
C ARG A 45 -5.98 19.01 -6.04
N SER A 46 -5.01 19.53 -6.76
CA SER A 46 -5.11 19.72 -8.22
C SER A 46 -5.33 18.39 -8.96
N GLU A 47 -4.57 17.36 -8.62
CA GLU A 47 -4.64 16.04 -9.25
C GLU A 47 -5.92 15.29 -8.85
N LEU A 48 -6.36 15.47 -7.61
CA LEU A 48 -7.60 14.88 -7.11
C LEU A 48 -8.83 15.51 -7.79
N GLU A 49 -8.88 16.84 -7.91
CA GLU A 49 -9.99 17.56 -8.52
C GLU A 49 -10.09 17.29 -10.02
N GLU A 50 -8.97 17.10 -10.70
CA GLU A 50 -8.97 16.75 -12.12
C GLU A 50 -9.81 15.51 -12.44
N VAL A 51 -9.79 14.52 -11.53
CA VAL A 51 -10.48 13.23 -11.69
C VAL A 51 -11.85 13.20 -10.99
N LEU A 52 -11.97 13.86 -9.85
CA LEU A 52 -13.16 13.74 -9.01
C LEU A 52 -14.23 14.76 -9.36
N ILE A 53 -13.87 15.98 -9.77
CA ILE A 53 -14.82 17.02 -10.11
C ILE A 53 -15.44 16.75 -11.49
N LYS A 54 -16.76 16.75 -11.53
CA LYS A 54 -17.52 16.65 -12.79
C LYS A 54 -17.48 17.99 -13.53
N LYS A 55 -16.68 18.05 -14.59
CA LYS A 55 -16.52 19.28 -15.42
C LYS A 55 -17.79 19.68 -16.19
N ASP A 56 -18.73 18.74 -16.41
CA ASP A 56 -19.93 18.94 -17.25
C ASP A 56 -21.24 18.99 -16.46
N CYS A 57 -21.22 19.43 -15.21
CA CYS A 57 -22.47 19.57 -14.44
C CYS A 57 -23.28 20.76 -14.98
N LYS A 58 -24.35 20.46 -15.74
CA LYS A 58 -25.29 21.46 -16.28
C LYS A 58 -26.23 22.04 -15.22
N SER A 59 -26.21 21.54 -14.00
CA SER A 59 -27.09 21.96 -12.90
C SER A 59 -26.35 21.90 -11.57
N THR A 60 -26.57 22.92 -10.74
CA THR A 60 -26.11 22.95 -9.33
C THR A 60 -27.10 22.26 -8.37
N ALA A 61 -28.19 21.68 -8.90
CA ALA A 61 -29.18 20.97 -8.11
C ALA A 61 -28.63 19.61 -7.63
N GLY A 62 -28.90 19.27 -6.39
CA GLY A 62 -28.51 18.04 -5.76
C GLY A 62 -27.58 18.24 -4.54
N ARG A 63 -27.24 17.13 -3.87
CA ARG A 63 -26.28 17.18 -2.74
C ARG A 63 -24.90 17.61 -3.24
N PRO A 64 -24.25 18.59 -2.58
CA PRO A 64 -22.89 18.98 -2.90
C PRO A 64 -21.93 17.77 -2.85
N GLN A 65 -20.90 17.82 -3.67
CA GLN A 65 -19.85 16.81 -3.65
C GLN A 65 -18.97 17.03 -2.42
N TYR A 66 -18.50 15.94 -1.82
CA TYR A 66 -17.49 16.01 -0.77
C TYR A 66 -16.19 16.61 -1.31
N ASP A 67 -15.47 17.32 -0.45
CA ASP A 67 -14.15 17.84 -0.79
C ASP A 67 -13.20 16.73 -1.21
N SER A 68 -12.43 16.97 -2.28
CA SER A 68 -11.57 15.95 -2.89
C SER A 68 -10.40 15.55 -1.98
N VAL A 69 -9.84 16.49 -1.22
CA VAL A 69 -8.76 16.23 -0.25
C VAL A 69 -9.31 15.48 0.97
N LEU A 70 -10.51 15.83 1.44
CA LEU A 70 -11.20 15.09 2.48
C LEU A 70 -11.37 13.62 2.08
N MET A 71 -11.88 13.35 0.86
CA MET A 71 -12.08 12.00 0.38
C MET A 71 -10.76 11.22 0.25
N PHE A 72 -9.69 11.88 -0.15
CA PHE A 72 -8.36 11.26 -0.18
C PHE A 72 -7.85 10.93 1.22
N LYS A 73 -8.03 11.81 2.21
CA LYS A 73 -7.71 11.54 3.61
C LYS A 73 -8.51 10.35 4.17
N VAL A 74 -9.79 10.22 3.82
CA VAL A 74 -10.60 9.04 4.20
C VAL A 74 -10.04 7.74 3.63
N ILE A 75 -9.66 7.73 2.34
CA ILE A 75 -9.02 6.57 1.70
C ILE A 75 -7.65 6.28 2.33
N PHE A 76 -6.88 7.32 2.66
CA PHE A 76 -5.63 7.17 3.39
C PHE A 76 -5.84 6.47 4.75
N LEU A 77 -6.78 6.94 5.57
CA LEU A 77 -7.12 6.29 6.84
C LEU A 77 -7.54 4.84 6.64
N GLN A 78 -8.39 4.59 5.63
CA GLN A 78 -8.83 3.25 5.31
C GLN A 78 -7.66 2.30 5.04
N ARG A 79 -6.67 2.74 4.26
CA ARG A 79 -5.50 1.94 3.91
C ARG A 79 -4.49 1.83 5.06
N TYR A 80 -4.24 2.94 5.74
CA TYR A 80 -3.30 2.98 6.85
C TYR A 80 -3.71 2.09 8.03
N TYR A 81 -5.01 2.01 8.32
CA TYR A 81 -5.55 1.17 9.39
C TYR A 81 -6.15 -0.17 8.90
N GLY A 82 -6.01 -0.50 7.62
CA GLY A 82 -6.48 -1.76 7.04
C GLY A 82 -7.99 -1.98 7.13
N LEU A 83 -8.78 -0.92 7.01
CA LEU A 83 -10.24 -0.96 7.18
C LEU A 83 -10.97 -1.34 5.90
N GLY A 84 -12.09 -2.05 6.02
CA GLY A 84 -13.05 -2.28 4.94
C GLY A 84 -13.92 -1.05 4.66
N ASP A 85 -14.73 -1.11 3.60
CA ASP A 85 -15.56 0.03 3.19
C ASP A 85 -16.63 0.37 4.25
N GLU A 86 -17.32 -0.61 4.82
CA GLU A 86 -18.26 -0.42 5.93
C GLU A 86 -17.55 0.04 7.21
N GLN A 87 -16.36 -0.49 7.46
CA GLN A 87 -15.61 -0.21 8.67
C GLN A 87 -15.11 1.24 8.74
N ILE A 88 -14.71 1.85 7.60
CA ILE A 88 -14.17 3.22 7.63
C ILE A 88 -15.22 4.22 8.09
N GLN A 89 -16.46 4.11 7.61
CA GLN A 89 -17.57 4.98 8.05
C GLN A 89 -17.78 4.84 9.56
N TYR A 90 -17.89 3.61 10.08
CA TYR A 90 -18.06 3.35 11.50
C TYR A 90 -16.90 3.95 12.33
N GLN A 91 -15.65 3.74 11.90
CA GLN A 91 -14.47 4.20 12.62
C GLN A 91 -14.33 5.75 12.63
N ILE A 92 -14.82 6.44 11.60
CA ILE A 92 -14.87 7.91 11.60
C ILE A 92 -15.86 8.40 12.66
N ILE A 93 -17.00 7.73 12.81
CA ILE A 93 -17.99 8.07 13.85
C ILE A 93 -17.40 7.80 15.25
N ASP A 94 -16.75 6.67 15.44
CA ASP A 94 -16.30 6.16 16.73
C ASP A 94 -15.04 6.88 17.27
N ARG A 95 -14.11 7.29 16.37
CA ARG A 95 -12.80 7.83 16.75
C ARG A 95 -12.71 9.34 16.60
N THR A 96 -12.59 10.04 17.71
CA THR A 96 -12.32 11.49 17.71
C THR A 96 -11.06 11.83 16.90
N SER A 97 -9.97 11.07 17.03
CA SER A 97 -8.73 11.32 16.27
C SER A 97 -8.91 11.27 14.74
N PHE A 98 -9.86 10.46 14.23
CA PHE A 98 -10.18 10.43 12.80
C PHE A 98 -10.95 11.67 12.38
N ARG A 99 -11.96 12.09 13.17
CA ARG A 99 -12.73 13.31 12.90
C ARG A 99 -11.82 14.54 12.88
N GLU A 100 -10.95 14.67 13.88
CA GLU A 100 -9.96 15.74 13.94
C GLU A 100 -9.04 15.76 12.71
N PHE A 101 -8.48 14.62 12.33
CA PHE A 101 -7.64 14.52 11.14
C PHE A 101 -8.35 14.91 9.85
N LEU A 102 -9.64 14.59 9.76
CA LEU A 102 -10.49 14.90 8.60
C LEU A 102 -11.06 16.31 8.63
N GLY A 103 -11.12 16.95 9.80
CA GLY A 103 -11.82 18.22 10.01
C GLY A 103 -13.35 18.08 9.93
N ILE A 104 -13.90 16.93 10.35
CA ILE A 104 -15.33 16.65 10.38
C ILE A 104 -15.87 16.83 11.78
N HIS A 105 -16.88 17.68 11.93
CA HIS A 105 -17.51 17.99 13.22
C HIS A 105 -18.92 17.42 13.36
N THR A 106 -19.59 17.08 12.27
CA THR A 106 -20.96 16.55 12.28
C THR A 106 -21.01 15.16 11.64
N VAL A 107 -21.95 14.33 12.09
CA VAL A 107 -22.16 12.98 11.54
C VAL A 107 -22.67 13.04 10.09
N ASP A 108 -23.40 14.10 9.74
CA ASP A 108 -23.95 14.29 8.38
C ASP A 108 -22.88 14.56 7.33
N ASP A 109 -21.68 15.01 7.76
CA ASP A 109 -20.54 15.26 6.87
C ASP A 109 -19.68 14.00 6.61
N ILE A 110 -20.01 12.88 7.25
CA ILE A 110 -19.28 11.64 7.08
C ILE A 110 -19.70 10.93 5.79
N PRO A 111 -18.76 10.61 4.88
CA PRO A 111 -19.09 9.91 3.64
C PRO A 111 -19.49 8.46 3.91
N ASP A 112 -20.54 8.00 3.20
CA ASP A 112 -20.95 6.61 3.24
C ASP A 112 -20.00 5.67 2.49
N GLU A 113 -20.10 4.37 2.77
CA GLU A 113 -19.26 3.31 2.19
C GLU A 113 -19.22 3.31 0.66
N LYS A 114 -20.38 3.57 0.00
CA LYS A 114 -20.50 3.58 -1.46
C LYS A 114 -19.78 4.78 -2.05
N THR A 115 -19.87 5.93 -1.39
CA THR A 115 -19.15 7.14 -1.78
C THR A 115 -17.65 6.92 -1.70
N VAL A 116 -17.14 6.34 -0.60
CA VAL A 116 -15.71 6.01 -0.44
C VAL A 116 -15.27 5.02 -1.52
N TRP A 117 -16.02 3.94 -1.74
CA TRP A 117 -15.74 2.96 -2.78
C TRP A 117 -15.68 3.59 -4.17
N ASN A 118 -16.67 4.45 -4.52
CA ASN A 118 -16.74 5.11 -5.83
C ASN A 118 -15.53 6.02 -6.07
N VAL A 119 -15.15 6.82 -5.07
CA VAL A 119 -14.01 7.72 -5.19
C VAL A 119 -12.71 6.92 -5.35
N ARG A 120 -12.49 5.93 -4.50
CA ARG A 120 -11.32 5.05 -4.59
C ARG A 120 -11.24 4.36 -5.97
N ASN A 121 -12.36 3.86 -6.47
CA ASN A 121 -12.43 3.20 -7.77
C ASN A 121 -12.08 4.16 -8.92
N LYS A 122 -12.57 5.40 -8.90
CA LYS A 122 -12.19 6.42 -9.90
C LYS A 122 -10.70 6.72 -9.88
N LEU A 123 -10.12 6.95 -8.69
CA LEU A 123 -8.69 7.23 -8.53
C LEU A 123 -7.82 6.06 -8.97
N SER A 124 -8.24 4.80 -8.70
CA SER A 124 -7.54 3.61 -9.18
C SER A 124 -7.59 3.49 -10.70
N GLN A 125 -8.77 3.67 -11.31
CA GLN A 125 -8.94 3.51 -12.76
C GLN A 125 -8.24 4.58 -13.58
N SER A 126 -8.08 5.78 -13.05
CA SER A 126 -7.39 6.89 -13.70
C SER A 126 -5.85 6.85 -13.53
N GLY A 127 -5.32 5.94 -12.71
CA GLY A 127 -3.89 5.92 -12.37
C GLY A 127 -3.45 7.08 -11.47
N THR A 128 -4.39 7.79 -10.86
CA THR A 128 -4.09 8.97 -10.04
C THR A 128 -3.21 8.63 -8.84
N PHE A 129 -3.33 7.43 -8.24
CA PHE A 129 -2.48 7.05 -7.12
C PHE A 129 -0.99 7.07 -7.46
N ASP A 130 -0.59 6.70 -8.68
CA ASP A 130 0.79 6.76 -9.12
C ASP A 130 1.28 8.22 -9.25
N VAL A 131 0.41 9.11 -9.73
CA VAL A 131 0.70 10.55 -9.82
C VAL A 131 0.87 11.16 -8.44
N LEU A 132 -0.05 10.85 -7.49
CA LEU A 132 0.04 11.32 -6.10
C LEU A 132 1.29 10.79 -5.40
N PHE A 133 1.65 9.53 -5.63
CA PHE A 133 2.86 8.93 -5.10
C PHE A 133 4.11 9.63 -5.63
N SER A 134 4.19 9.89 -6.93
CA SER A 134 5.30 10.61 -7.55
C SER A 134 5.45 12.02 -7.00
N LYS A 135 4.33 12.73 -6.79
CA LYS A 135 4.31 14.06 -6.17
C LYS A 135 4.79 14.03 -4.73
N PHE A 136 4.34 13.04 -3.96
CA PHE A 136 4.80 12.85 -2.59
C PHE A 136 6.30 12.55 -2.51
N ARG A 137 6.83 11.75 -3.42
CA ARG A 137 8.29 11.51 -3.52
C ARG A 137 9.05 12.80 -3.76
N THR A 138 8.61 13.61 -4.72
CA THR A 138 9.22 14.92 -4.99
C THR A 138 9.21 15.82 -3.75
N PHE A 139 8.13 15.78 -2.97
CA PHE A 139 8.06 16.48 -1.69
C PHE A 139 9.09 15.96 -0.69
N LEU A 140 9.27 14.63 -0.55
CA LEU A 140 10.27 14.04 0.34
C LEU A 140 11.70 14.39 -0.11
N ASP A 141 11.97 14.37 -1.41
CA ASP A 141 13.26 14.76 -1.99
C ASP A 141 13.57 16.23 -1.67
N ALA A 142 12.60 17.13 -1.81
CA ALA A 142 12.74 18.55 -1.46
C ALA A 142 12.99 18.79 0.04
N LYS A 143 12.52 17.87 0.91
CA LYS A 143 12.80 17.88 2.35
C LYS A 143 14.16 17.25 2.71
N GLY A 144 14.96 16.82 1.72
CA GLY A 144 16.27 16.19 1.93
C GLY A 144 16.18 14.80 2.55
N LEU A 145 15.08 14.08 2.36
CA LEU A 145 14.86 12.73 2.90
C LEU A 145 15.27 11.62 1.93
N SER A 146 15.73 11.96 0.73
CA SER A 146 16.37 11.02 -0.20
C SER A 146 17.88 10.93 0.07
N PHE A 147 18.37 9.71 0.20
CA PHE A 147 19.80 9.44 0.38
C PHE A 147 20.32 8.58 -0.76
N ASN A 148 21.59 8.80 -1.13
CA ASN A 148 22.25 8.07 -2.21
C ASN A 148 23.20 7.00 -1.66
N GLU A 149 22.83 6.32 -0.57
CA GLU A 149 23.67 5.32 0.09
C GLU A 149 23.38 3.88 -0.39
N GLY A 150 22.54 3.74 -1.40
CA GLY A 150 22.16 2.48 -2.03
C GLY A 150 20.67 2.21 -2.00
N LYS A 151 20.25 1.26 -2.82
CA LYS A 151 18.86 0.85 -3.00
C LYS A 151 18.68 -0.62 -2.68
N ILE A 152 17.47 -1.00 -2.26
CA ILE A 152 17.08 -2.38 -2.03
C ILE A 152 15.87 -2.67 -2.88
N ILE A 153 15.83 -3.80 -3.58
CA ILE A 153 14.65 -4.32 -4.28
C ILE A 153 14.30 -5.69 -3.71
N ASP A 154 13.04 -5.87 -3.40
CA ASP A 154 12.48 -7.17 -3.02
C ASP A 154 10.97 -7.19 -3.35
N ALA A 155 10.33 -8.37 -3.22
CA ALA A 155 8.92 -8.55 -3.50
C ALA A 155 8.20 -9.29 -2.39
N THR A 156 7.00 -8.83 -2.06
CA THR A 156 6.08 -9.54 -1.15
C THR A 156 4.80 -9.97 -1.88
N PHE A 157 4.15 -11.03 -1.38
CA PHE A 157 2.88 -11.48 -1.89
C PHE A 157 1.73 -10.64 -1.31
N VAL A 158 0.75 -10.36 -2.17
CA VAL A 158 -0.54 -9.81 -1.78
C VAL A 158 -1.60 -10.81 -2.19
N GLU A 159 -2.17 -11.50 -1.21
CA GLU A 159 -3.15 -12.56 -1.49
C GLU A 159 -4.49 -11.97 -1.93
N ALA A 160 -5.11 -12.59 -2.92
CA ALA A 160 -6.48 -12.33 -3.32
C ALA A 160 -7.43 -13.41 -2.78
N PRO A 161 -8.72 -13.10 -2.56
CA PRO A 161 -9.70 -14.10 -2.16
C PRO A 161 -9.73 -15.26 -3.16
N LYS A 162 -9.52 -16.48 -2.65
CA LYS A 162 -9.49 -17.68 -3.48
C LYS A 162 -10.86 -17.92 -4.12
N GLN A 163 -10.90 -18.08 -5.42
CA GLN A 163 -12.12 -18.29 -6.19
C GLN A 163 -12.17 -19.70 -6.81
N ARG A 164 -13.38 -20.23 -6.95
CA ARG A 164 -13.62 -21.52 -7.61
C ARG A 164 -13.88 -21.29 -9.09
N ASN A 165 -12.99 -21.79 -9.94
CA ASN A 165 -13.12 -21.77 -11.39
C ASN A 165 -13.04 -23.20 -11.92
N SER A 166 -13.66 -23.48 -13.08
CA SER A 166 -13.45 -24.74 -13.80
C SER A 166 -12.03 -24.81 -14.40
N ARG A 167 -11.62 -25.97 -14.87
CA ARG A 167 -10.32 -26.12 -15.53
C ARG A 167 -10.25 -25.31 -16.83
N GLU A 168 -11.34 -25.27 -17.58
CA GLU A 168 -11.50 -24.51 -18.82
C GLU A 168 -11.44 -23.02 -18.57
N GLU A 169 -12.17 -22.53 -17.55
CA GLU A 169 -12.11 -21.12 -17.14
C GLU A 169 -10.68 -20.72 -16.75
N ASN A 170 -9.99 -21.54 -15.95
CA ASN A 170 -8.60 -21.27 -15.56
C ASN A 170 -7.64 -21.28 -16.77
N LYS A 171 -7.88 -22.14 -17.76
CA LYS A 171 -7.10 -22.17 -19.00
C LYS A 171 -7.27 -20.86 -19.77
N GLN A 172 -8.51 -20.42 -20.00
CA GLN A 172 -8.79 -19.16 -20.69
C GLN A 172 -8.21 -17.93 -19.94
N ILE A 173 -8.27 -17.93 -18.61
CA ILE A 173 -7.63 -16.88 -17.81
C ILE A 173 -6.11 -16.85 -18.01
N LYS A 174 -5.44 -18.00 -18.05
CA LYS A 174 -3.99 -18.10 -18.32
C LYS A 174 -3.61 -17.65 -19.73
N GLU A 175 -4.46 -17.91 -20.70
CA GLU A 175 -4.29 -17.50 -22.11
C GLU A 175 -4.60 -16.02 -22.35
N GLY A 176 -4.98 -15.25 -21.32
CA GLY A 176 -5.29 -13.82 -21.43
C GLY A 176 -6.75 -13.51 -21.82
N ASN A 177 -7.57 -14.54 -22.06
CA ASN A 177 -8.97 -14.40 -22.50
C ASN A 177 -9.97 -14.23 -21.33
N GLY A 178 -9.48 -14.01 -20.11
CA GLY A 178 -10.30 -13.89 -18.89
C GLY A 178 -11.37 -12.81 -18.96
N LYS A 179 -11.12 -11.70 -19.66
CA LYS A 179 -12.08 -10.59 -19.83
C LYS A 179 -13.34 -10.99 -20.61
N GLU A 180 -13.23 -12.01 -21.45
CA GLU A 180 -14.33 -12.53 -22.28
C GLU A 180 -15.23 -13.50 -21.49
N LEU A 181 -14.71 -14.10 -20.42
CA LEU A 181 -15.46 -15.01 -19.58
C LEU A 181 -16.64 -14.29 -18.93
N TRP A 182 -17.72 -15.01 -18.78
CA TRP A 182 -18.93 -14.57 -18.09
C TRP A 182 -19.58 -13.30 -18.64
N LYS A 183 -19.38 -12.96 -19.92
CA LYS A 183 -20.08 -11.83 -20.58
C LYS A 183 -21.60 -11.93 -20.42
N ASN A 184 -22.13 -13.15 -20.51
CA ASN A 184 -23.55 -13.45 -20.36
C ASN A 184 -23.99 -13.68 -18.90
N ALA A 185 -23.09 -13.52 -17.93
CA ALA A 185 -23.33 -13.69 -16.50
C ALA A 185 -22.67 -12.56 -15.69
N PRO A 186 -23.15 -11.31 -15.80
CA PRO A 186 -22.52 -10.13 -15.18
C PRO A 186 -22.39 -10.25 -13.65
N HIS A 187 -23.40 -10.84 -13.00
CA HIS A 187 -23.41 -11.12 -11.57
C HIS A 187 -22.28 -12.08 -11.14
N LYS A 188 -21.92 -13.05 -11.99
CA LYS A 188 -20.76 -13.92 -11.76
C LYS A 188 -19.46 -13.18 -12.03
N LYS A 189 -19.41 -12.39 -13.09
CA LYS A 189 -18.22 -11.65 -13.52
C LYS A 189 -17.74 -10.66 -12.48
N CYS A 190 -18.65 -9.93 -11.79
CA CYS A 190 -18.28 -8.93 -10.79
C CYS A 190 -17.62 -9.53 -9.53
N HIS A 191 -17.72 -10.83 -9.32
CA HIS A 191 -17.08 -11.55 -8.20
C HIS A 191 -15.81 -12.33 -8.62
N LYS A 192 -15.38 -12.21 -9.88
CA LYS A 192 -14.25 -12.97 -10.42
C LYS A 192 -13.05 -12.08 -10.73
N ASP A 193 -11.94 -12.42 -10.15
CA ASP A 193 -10.66 -11.82 -10.46
C ASP A 193 -9.99 -12.57 -11.62
N THR A 194 -9.84 -11.90 -12.75
CA THR A 194 -9.20 -12.46 -13.96
C THR A 194 -7.72 -12.13 -14.06
N ASP A 195 -7.21 -11.28 -13.18
CA ASP A 195 -5.82 -10.83 -13.20
C ASP A 195 -4.97 -11.60 -12.18
N ALA A 196 -5.54 -11.99 -11.04
CA ALA A 196 -4.85 -12.78 -10.03
C ALA A 196 -4.40 -14.15 -10.54
N ARG A 197 -3.23 -14.62 -10.13
CA ARG A 197 -2.63 -15.90 -10.55
C ARG A 197 -2.18 -16.73 -9.36
N TRP A 198 -2.12 -18.04 -9.61
CA TRP A 198 -1.50 -18.99 -8.71
C TRP A 198 -0.01 -19.07 -8.96
N THR A 199 0.75 -19.12 -7.88
CA THR A 199 2.17 -19.46 -7.88
C THR A 199 2.52 -20.35 -6.70
N LYS A 200 3.72 -20.92 -6.70
CA LYS A 200 4.20 -21.76 -5.61
C LYS A 200 5.60 -21.28 -5.18
N LYS A 201 5.76 -20.95 -3.91
CA LYS A 201 7.05 -20.57 -3.32
C LYS A 201 7.35 -21.49 -2.13
N ARG A 202 8.51 -22.15 -2.14
CA ARG A 202 8.95 -23.07 -1.08
C ARG A 202 7.94 -24.18 -0.72
N GLY A 203 7.13 -24.60 -1.69
CA GLY A 203 6.10 -25.61 -1.49
C GLY A 203 4.71 -25.06 -1.16
N GLU A 204 4.58 -23.81 -0.74
CA GLU A 204 3.31 -23.16 -0.42
C GLU A 204 2.67 -22.52 -1.63
N PRO A 205 1.36 -22.75 -1.87
CA PRO A 205 0.61 -22.12 -2.95
C PRO A 205 0.11 -20.73 -2.54
N HIS A 206 0.39 -19.73 -3.37
CA HIS A 206 -0.11 -18.35 -3.23
C HIS A 206 -1.03 -18.01 -4.39
N TYR A 207 -2.12 -17.30 -4.12
CA TYR A 207 -3.05 -16.81 -5.13
C TYR A 207 -3.27 -15.32 -4.97
N GLY A 208 -2.95 -14.54 -5.99
CA GLY A 208 -3.12 -13.10 -5.95
C GLY A 208 -2.07 -12.38 -6.80
N TYR A 209 -1.41 -11.44 -6.15
CA TYR A 209 -0.47 -10.49 -6.73
C TYR A 209 0.87 -10.49 -6.00
N LYS A 210 1.84 -9.80 -6.58
CA LYS A 210 3.09 -9.42 -5.93
C LYS A 210 3.28 -7.92 -5.98
N ASN A 211 3.73 -7.36 -4.89
CA ASN A 211 4.21 -5.99 -4.83
C ASN A 211 5.75 -6.02 -4.83
N HIS A 212 6.33 -5.55 -5.93
CA HIS A 212 7.77 -5.37 -6.07
C HIS A 212 8.11 -3.95 -5.67
N THR A 213 9.01 -3.78 -4.73
CA THR A 213 9.29 -2.49 -4.12
C THR A 213 10.77 -2.18 -4.18
N LYS A 214 11.12 -0.95 -4.62
CA LYS A 214 12.44 -0.37 -4.45
C LYS A 214 12.39 0.65 -3.32
N CYS A 215 13.30 0.54 -2.37
CA CYS A 215 13.43 1.49 -1.28
C CYS A 215 14.86 1.97 -1.09
N ASP A 216 14.99 3.15 -0.48
CA ASP A 216 16.30 3.65 -0.02
C ASP A 216 16.85 2.79 1.12
N ALA A 217 18.13 2.41 1.02
CA ALA A 217 18.76 1.50 1.97
C ALA A 217 18.95 2.11 3.37
N LYS A 218 18.96 3.44 3.51
CA LYS A 218 19.15 4.14 4.78
C LYS A 218 17.84 4.51 5.44
N THR A 219 16.97 5.21 4.72
CA THR A 219 15.71 5.74 5.25
C THR A 219 14.58 4.72 5.25
N LYS A 220 14.68 3.68 4.42
CA LYS A 220 13.60 2.71 4.13
C LYS A 220 12.39 3.35 3.44
N LEU A 221 12.50 4.56 2.89
CA LEU A 221 11.44 5.17 2.11
C LEU A 221 11.27 4.44 0.78
N ILE A 222 10.03 4.11 0.44
CA ILE A 222 9.69 3.50 -0.84
C ILE A 222 9.87 4.55 -1.92
N GLU A 223 10.64 4.23 -2.95
CA GLU A 223 10.88 5.13 -4.07
C GLU A 223 10.12 4.75 -5.33
N THR A 224 9.99 3.46 -5.58
CA THR A 224 9.26 2.93 -6.73
C THR A 224 8.62 1.61 -6.34
N TYR A 225 7.46 1.34 -6.87
CA TYR A 225 6.80 0.05 -6.73
C TYR A 225 6.24 -0.41 -8.07
N HIS A 226 6.06 -1.70 -8.21
CA HIS A 226 5.42 -2.30 -9.38
C HIS A 226 4.61 -3.51 -8.94
N THR A 227 3.32 -3.53 -9.28
CA THR A 227 2.42 -4.64 -8.92
C THR A 227 2.24 -5.57 -10.12
N THR A 228 2.42 -6.86 -9.90
CA THR A 228 2.20 -7.90 -10.92
C THR A 228 1.27 -8.98 -10.40
N ASP A 229 0.79 -9.86 -11.27
CA ASP A 229 0.22 -11.11 -10.81
C ASP A 229 1.29 -11.98 -10.10
N ALA A 230 0.86 -12.87 -9.21
CA ALA A 230 1.77 -13.66 -8.39
C ALA A 230 2.66 -14.64 -9.17
N SER A 231 2.34 -14.95 -10.43
CA SER A 231 3.12 -15.89 -11.24
C SER A 231 4.37 -15.29 -11.89
N VAL A 232 4.45 -13.95 -11.94
CA VAL A 232 5.62 -13.25 -12.49
C VAL A 232 6.81 -13.47 -11.57
N HIS A 233 7.96 -13.86 -12.14
CA HIS A 233 9.19 -14.05 -11.38
C HIS A 233 9.79 -12.70 -11.00
N ASP A 234 10.26 -12.58 -9.76
CA ASP A 234 10.74 -11.31 -9.18
C ASP A 234 11.86 -10.67 -10.02
N SER A 235 12.74 -11.48 -10.60
CA SER A 235 13.83 -11.02 -11.46
C SER A 235 13.39 -10.29 -12.73
N LYS A 236 12.16 -10.52 -13.23
CA LYS A 236 11.65 -9.84 -14.43
C LYS A 236 11.22 -8.40 -14.19
N VAL A 237 11.14 -7.99 -12.94
CA VAL A 237 10.60 -6.68 -12.53
C VAL A 237 11.70 -5.72 -12.04
N VAL A 238 12.98 -6.06 -12.22
CA VAL A 238 14.08 -5.19 -11.84
C VAL A 238 14.10 -3.92 -12.68
N THR A 239 14.10 -4.04 -14.01
CA THR A 239 14.19 -2.91 -14.94
C THR A 239 13.13 -1.80 -14.70
N PRO A 240 11.84 -2.08 -14.55
CA PRO A 240 10.84 -1.03 -14.31
C PRO A 240 10.97 -0.33 -12.95
N LEU A 241 11.76 -0.89 -12.02
CA LEU A 241 12.00 -0.27 -10.72
C LEU A 241 13.24 0.64 -10.70
N LEU A 242 14.13 0.53 -11.70
CA LEU A 242 15.35 1.33 -11.79
C LEU A 242 15.05 2.69 -12.42
N GLU A 243 15.69 3.72 -11.89
CA GLU A 243 15.54 5.11 -12.34
C GLU A 243 16.92 5.73 -12.63
N ASP A 244 16.94 6.75 -13.47
CA ASP A 244 18.20 7.44 -13.83
C ASP A 244 18.94 8.03 -12.63
N LYS A 245 18.23 8.41 -11.58
CA LYS A 245 18.82 8.95 -10.35
C LYS A 245 19.55 7.89 -9.50
N ASP A 246 19.34 6.59 -9.79
CA ASP A 246 19.96 5.49 -9.06
C ASP A 246 21.41 5.21 -9.53
N LYS A 247 21.84 5.82 -10.64
CA LYS A 247 23.18 5.64 -11.22
C LYS A 247 24.28 5.91 -10.20
N GLY A 248 25.30 5.05 -10.20
CA GLY A 248 26.42 5.13 -9.28
C GLY A 248 26.17 4.57 -7.88
N GLN A 249 24.97 4.10 -7.59
CA GLN A 249 24.60 3.56 -6.29
C GLN A 249 24.70 2.03 -6.24
N ASN A 250 24.79 1.50 -5.01
CA ASN A 250 24.71 0.06 -4.76
C ASN A 250 23.25 -0.41 -4.83
N LEU A 251 23.00 -1.57 -5.46
CA LEU A 251 21.69 -2.22 -5.46
C LEU A 251 21.77 -3.56 -4.72
N TYR A 252 21.09 -3.66 -3.59
CA TYR A 252 21.04 -4.85 -2.74
C TYR A 252 19.89 -5.75 -3.16
N LEU A 253 20.19 -6.99 -3.53
CA LEU A 253 19.24 -7.97 -4.03
C LEU A 253 19.43 -9.33 -3.32
N ASP A 254 18.38 -10.14 -3.28
CA ASP A 254 18.49 -11.51 -2.80
C ASP A 254 19.14 -12.44 -3.88
N ALA A 255 19.39 -13.69 -3.51
CA ALA A 255 20.00 -14.67 -4.41
C ALA A 255 19.07 -15.09 -5.59
N GLY A 256 17.79 -14.78 -5.53
CA GLY A 256 16.84 -15.02 -6.61
C GLY A 256 17.04 -14.09 -7.82
N TYR A 257 17.80 -13.02 -7.64
CA TYR A 257 18.12 -12.04 -8.68
C TYR A 257 19.51 -12.22 -9.30
N GLU A 258 20.19 -13.35 -9.07
CA GLU A 258 21.55 -13.60 -9.55
C GLU A 258 21.73 -13.37 -11.07
N GLY A 259 20.72 -13.75 -11.87
CA GLY A 259 20.71 -13.54 -13.32
C GLY A 259 20.45 -12.09 -13.78
N GLN A 260 20.35 -11.12 -12.87
CA GLN A 260 20.07 -9.71 -13.20
C GLN A 260 21.29 -8.80 -13.05
N LYS A 261 22.47 -9.37 -12.86
CA LYS A 261 23.70 -8.62 -12.67
C LYS A 261 23.96 -7.66 -13.83
N ASP A 262 23.89 -8.16 -15.06
CA ASP A 262 24.16 -7.39 -16.27
C ASP A 262 23.17 -6.23 -16.42
N VAL A 263 21.87 -6.47 -16.15
CA VAL A 263 20.83 -5.45 -16.18
C VAL A 263 21.11 -4.32 -15.20
N VAL A 264 21.59 -4.64 -13.99
CA VAL A 264 21.94 -3.64 -12.97
C VAL A 264 23.16 -2.85 -13.39
N GLU A 265 24.18 -3.51 -13.95
CA GLU A 265 25.41 -2.86 -14.45
C GLU A 265 25.15 -1.97 -15.67
N GLU A 266 24.26 -2.38 -16.59
CA GLU A 266 23.80 -1.55 -17.71
C GLU A 266 23.15 -0.23 -17.23
N HIS A 267 22.44 -0.26 -16.10
CA HIS A 267 21.90 0.94 -15.44
C HIS A 267 22.95 1.72 -14.62
N ARG A 268 24.24 1.36 -14.76
CA ARG A 268 25.37 1.99 -14.05
C ARG A 268 25.23 1.94 -12.53
N MET A 269 24.62 0.88 -12.01
CA MET A 269 24.57 0.59 -10.59
C MET A 269 25.53 -0.57 -10.24
N THR A 270 25.91 -0.66 -8.97
CA THR A 270 26.74 -1.77 -8.48
C THR A 270 25.85 -2.86 -7.87
N PRO A 271 25.77 -4.06 -8.47
CA PRO A 271 24.95 -5.15 -7.96
C PRO A 271 25.57 -5.78 -6.70
N ILE A 272 24.85 -5.73 -5.58
CA ILE A 272 25.21 -6.39 -4.31
C ILE A 272 24.24 -7.56 -4.10
N ILE A 273 24.42 -8.62 -4.87
CA ILE A 273 23.56 -9.80 -4.87
C ILE A 273 24.08 -10.85 -3.90
N CYS A 274 23.19 -11.47 -3.11
CA CYS A 274 23.56 -12.62 -2.28
C CYS A 274 23.83 -13.85 -3.17
N GLU A 275 24.88 -14.58 -2.87
CA GLU A 275 25.25 -15.78 -3.59
C GLU A 275 24.35 -16.96 -3.19
N LYS A 276 24.02 -17.83 -4.15
CA LYS A 276 23.18 -18.99 -3.97
C LYS A 276 24.00 -20.27 -3.93
N GLY A 277 23.78 -21.07 -2.90
CA GLY A 277 24.32 -22.45 -2.88
C GLY A 277 23.49 -23.38 -3.76
N HIS A 278 24.13 -24.31 -4.44
CA HIS A 278 23.52 -25.37 -5.22
C HIS A 278 23.73 -26.75 -4.57
N ARG A 279 22.93 -27.74 -4.96
CA ARG A 279 22.94 -29.08 -4.36
C ARG A 279 24.33 -29.73 -4.28
N ASN A 280 25.16 -29.52 -5.30
CA ASN A 280 26.51 -30.09 -5.40
C ASN A 280 27.64 -29.08 -5.13
N HIS A 281 27.28 -27.81 -4.90
CA HIS A 281 28.20 -26.70 -4.63
C HIS A 281 27.62 -25.83 -3.51
N PRO A 282 27.75 -26.28 -2.25
CA PRO A 282 27.31 -25.47 -1.11
C PRO A 282 28.18 -24.23 -0.98
N LEU A 283 27.62 -23.17 -0.38
CA LEU A 283 28.35 -21.94 -0.13
C LEU A 283 29.59 -22.19 0.79
N THR A 284 30.70 -21.62 0.42
CA THR A 284 31.91 -21.58 1.25
C THR A 284 31.68 -20.69 2.50
N GLU A 285 32.52 -20.81 3.51
CA GLU A 285 32.44 -19.97 4.71
C GLU A 285 32.66 -18.48 4.39
N GLU A 286 33.53 -18.17 3.40
CA GLU A 286 33.72 -16.81 2.93
C GLU A 286 32.47 -16.23 2.25
N GLN A 287 31.85 -17.00 1.38
CA GLN A 287 30.57 -16.64 0.74
C GLN A 287 29.44 -16.43 1.78
N LYS A 288 29.35 -17.30 2.78
CA LYS A 288 28.41 -17.15 3.89
C LYS A 288 28.67 -15.86 4.68
N LYS A 289 29.92 -15.54 4.98
CA LYS A 289 30.31 -14.27 5.63
C LYS A 289 29.97 -13.07 4.75
N GLY A 290 30.25 -13.16 3.43
CA GLY A 290 29.88 -12.15 2.44
C GLY A 290 28.34 -11.92 2.42
N ASN A 291 27.57 -13.00 2.33
CA ASN A 291 26.12 -12.95 2.35
C ASN A 291 25.55 -12.33 3.64
N ARG A 292 26.14 -12.62 4.81
CA ARG A 292 25.72 -11.98 6.08
C ARG A 292 25.87 -10.45 6.03
N LYS A 293 26.97 -9.94 5.43
CA LYS A 293 27.17 -8.49 5.25
C LYS A 293 26.13 -7.89 4.30
N LYS A 294 25.90 -8.52 3.14
CA LYS A 294 24.91 -8.10 2.15
C LYS A 294 23.49 -8.11 2.73
N SER A 295 23.13 -9.19 3.42
CA SER A 295 21.82 -9.36 4.06
C SER A 295 21.54 -8.35 5.17
N LYS A 296 22.55 -7.87 5.89
CA LYS A 296 22.37 -6.84 6.94
C LYS A 296 21.73 -5.55 6.40
N THR A 297 22.04 -5.18 5.17
CA THR A 297 21.42 -4.03 4.51
C THR A 297 20.10 -4.44 3.86
N ARG A 298 20.09 -5.55 3.10
CA ARG A 298 18.91 -6.04 2.39
C ARG A 298 17.69 -6.24 3.31
N CYS A 299 17.88 -6.84 4.49
CA CYS A 299 16.77 -7.14 5.40
C CYS A 299 16.00 -5.89 5.89
N ARG A 300 16.50 -4.68 5.63
CA ARG A 300 15.79 -3.45 5.99
C ARG A 300 14.45 -3.31 5.25
N ILE A 301 14.30 -3.87 4.05
CA ILE A 301 13.04 -3.89 3.31
C ILE A 301 11.97 -4.76 4.00
N GLU A 302 12.41 -5.79 4.74
CA GLU A 302 11.51 -6.68 5.49
C GLU A 302 10.75 -5.91 6.59
N HIS A 303 11.30 -4.81 7.11
CA HIS A 303 10.59 -3.92 8.03
C HIS A 303 9.44 -3.19 7.35
N ILE A 304 9.61 -2.81 6.06
CA ILE A 304 8.55 -2.16 5.27
C ILE A 304 7.42 -3.16 5.05
N PHE A 305 7.76 -4.37 4.58
CA PHE A 305 6.78 -5.42 4.35
C PHE A 305 6.08 -5.82 5.64
N GLY A 306 6.82 -6.00 6.74
CA GLY A 306 6.24 -6.30 8.05
C GLY A 306 5.28 -5.22 8.55
N PHE A 307 5.53 -3.94 8.27
CA PHE A 307 4.59 -2.86 8.57
C PHE A 307 3.34 -2.91 7.69
N ILE A 308 3.52 -3.09 6.38
CA ILE A 308 2.40 -3.19 5.42
C ILE A 308 1.53 -4.41 5.75
N GLU A 309 2.13 -5.56 5.99
CA GLU A 309 1.41 -6.81 6.27
C GLU A 309 0.74 -6.81 7.65
N GLY A 310 1.44 -6.30 8.67
CA GLY A 310 0.97 -6.28 10.05
C GLY A 310 0.05 -5.11 10.34
N ALA A 311 0.61 -3.90 10.43
CA ALA A 311 -0.13 -2.71 10.87
C ALA A 311 -1.20 -2.24 9.87
N MET A 312 -0.92 -2.36 8.56
CA MET A 312 -1.85 -1.95 7.50
C MET A 312 -2.73 -3.09 6.98
N HIS A 313 -2.53 -4.33 7.46
CA HIS A 313 -3.23 -5.52 6.94
C HIS A 313 -3.17 -5.66 5.41
N GLY A 314 -2.06 -5.23 4.81
CA GLY A 314 -1.87 -5.16 3.36
C GLY A 314 -1.48 -6.47 2.69
N SER A 315 -1.43 -7.59 3.44
CA SER A 315 -1.21 -8.93 2.88
C SER A 315 -2.39 -9.49 2.09
N LEU A 316 -3.58 -8.88 2.21
CA LEU A 316 -4.80 -9.31 1.54
C LEU A 316 -5.41 -8.15 0.75
N VAL A 317 -5.57 -8.34 -0.56
CA VAL A 317 -6.34 -7.40 -1.38
C VAL A 317 -7.84 -7.62 -1.18
N ARG A 318 -8.57 -6.53 -0.95
CA ARG A 318 -10.04 -6.55 -0.74
C ARG A 318 -10.82 -6.11 -1.97
N SER A 319 -10.15 -5.87 -3.07
CA SER A 319 -10.73 -5.46 -4.35
C SER A 319 -10.42 -6.48 -5.44
N ILE A 320 -11.08 -6.38 -6.58
CA ILE A 320 -10.93 -7.30 -7.72
C ILE A 320 -10.20 -6.59 -8.83
N GLY A 321 -9.19 -7.25 -9.39
CA GLY A 321 -8.40 -6.80 -10.53
C GLY A 321 -7.15 -6.02 -10.15
N LEU A 322 -6.09 -6.17 -10.98
CA LEU A 322 -4.75 -5.62 -10.77
C LEU A 322 -4.75 -4.09 -10.56
N VAL A 323 -5.58 -3.37 -11.28
CA VAL A 323 -5.67 -1.89 -11.20
C VAL A 323 -6.12 -1.40 -9.80
N ARG A 324 -6.75 -2.25 -9.02
CA ARG A 324 -7.25 -1.93 -7.66
C ARG A 324 -6.45 -2.61 -6.55
N ALA A 325 -5.53 -3.49 -6.91
CA ALA A 325 -4.70 -4.27 -5.98
C ALA A 325 -3.63 -3.44 -5.26
#